data_7aef606d819f6064262eea8c0338412b
#
_entry.id   7aef606d819f6064262eea8c0338412b
#
_cell.length_a   1.000
_cell.length_b   1.000
_cell.length_c   1.000
_cell.angle_alpha   90.00
_cell.angle_beta   90.00
_cell.angle_gamma   90.00
#
_symmetry.space_group_name_H-M   'P 1'
#
loop_
_entity.id
_entity.type
_entity.pdbx_description
1 polymer ?
#
loop_
_entity_poly.entity_id
_entity_poly.type
_entity_poly.pdbx_seq_one_letter_code
_entity_poly.pdbx_strand_id
1 'polypeptide(L)'
;MDIKGKVHLLFEQSGTFKNEFKKLGYEAFDYDIQNNFNETDNVVDLFNEIEQGYEGKSSIFDNISQDDLVIAFYPCIYFCATSQMAFYMTYINYRCLNNEEKIKTILKRSDKRKEYYDRLIKFCGLCLRKNIRLIIENPWSEQTYLKANFIKTPDVVDMNRMRRGDYFKKPTAYFYFNCEPTYGESYQNDKEQKIIMKSKGGIKAGLCSEDRSMISHDYARNWICDFVLGKSQDLPQQKLF
;
A
#
# COMPACT_ATOMS: atom_id res chain seq x y z
N MET A 1 6.01 -5.75 -17.04
CA MET A 1 5.76 -7.23 -17.08
C MET A 1 4.59 -7.53 -18.00
N ASP A 2 4.48 -8.74 -18.51
CA ASP A 2 3.32 -9.20 -19.28
C ASP A 2 2.29 -9.84 -18.34
N ILE A 3 1.05 -9.30 -18.33
CA ILE A 3 -0.06 -9.82 -17.51
C ILE A 3 -1.03 -10.50 -18.46
N LYS A 4 -1.12 -11.83 -18.39
CA LYS A 4 -1.98 -12.65 -19.25
C LYS A 4 -3.32 -12.97 -18.60
N GLY A 5 -3.36 -12.95 -17.28
CA GLY A 5 -4.55 -13.19 -16.46
C GLY A 5 -5.17 -11.90 -15.93
N LYS A 6 -5.70 -11.99 -14.72
CA LYS A 6 -6.42 -10.92 -14.01
C LYS A 6 -5.50 -10.15 -13.07
N VAL A 7 -5.95 -8.95 -12.67
CA VAL A 7 -5.28 -8.16 -11.62
C VAL A 7 -6.15 -8.13 -10.38
N HIS A 8 -5.57 -8.50 -9.25
CA HIS A 8 -6.24 -8.54 -7.96
C HIS A 8 -5.64 -7.48 -7.04
N LEU A 9 -6.46 -6.48 -6.67
CA LEU A 9 -6.07 -5.35 -5.82
C LEU A 9 -6.55 -5.64 -4.40
N LEU A 10 -5.64 -6.02 -3.50
CA LEU A 10 -5.98 -6.39 -2.13
C LEU A 10 -5.80 -5.21 -1.18
N PHE A 11 -6.71 -5.07 -0.20
CA PHE A 11 -6.78 -3.94 0.72
C PHE A 11 -7.01 -2.60 0.00
N GLU A 12 -7.75 -2.63 -1.10
CA GLU A 12 -8.19 -1.46 -1.85
C GLU A 12 -9.72 -1.38 -1.84
N GLN A 13 -10.29 -0.32 -1.24
CA GLN A 13 -11.73 -0.06 -1.25
C GLN A 13 -12.13 1.11 -2.16
N SER A 14 -11.15 1.87 -2.66
CA SER A 14 -11.40 3.09 -3.44
C SER A 14 -11.59 2.86 -4.93
N GLY A 15 -11.26 1.68 -5.42
CA GLY A 15 -11.28 1.33 -6.84
C GLY A 15 -10.25 2.10 -7.69
N THR A 16 -9.34 2.88 -7.09
CA THR A 16 -8.44 3.78 -7.82
C THR A 16 -7.53 3.00 -8.78
N PHE A 17 -6.79 2.02 -8.28
CA PHE A 17 -5.92 1.19 -9.13
C PHE A 17 -6.72 0.25 -10.02
N LYS A 18 -7.78 -0.36 -9.50
CA LYS A 18 -8.69 -1.20 -10.27
C LYS A 18 -9.17 -0.48 -11.54
N ASN A 19 -9.70 0.73 -11.37
CA ASN A 19 -10.26 1.49 -12.48
C ASN A 19 -9.19 1.92 -13.51
N GLU A 20 -7.97 2.22 -13.06
CA GLU A 20 -6.88 2.52 -14.00
C GLU A 20 -6.39 1.28 -14.75
N PHE A 21 -6.32 0.09 -14.13
CA PHE A 21 -6.06 -1.15 -14.86
C PHE A 21 -7.15 -1.47 -15.90
N LYS A 22 -8.43 -1.29 -15.55
CA LYS A 22 -9.55 -1.46 -16.47
C LYS A 22 -9.45 -0.51 -17.69
N LYS A 23 -9.09 0.77 -17.47
CA LYS A 23 -8.86 1.74 -18.56
C LYS A 23 -7.69 1.35 -19.46
N LEU A 24 -6.69 0.67 -18.93
CA LEU A 24 -5.53 0.15 -19.67
C LEU A 24 -5.82 -1.20 -20.36
N GLY A 25 -7.06 -1.71 -20.28
CA GLY A 25 -7.51 -2.92 -20.95
C GLY A 25 -7.30 -4.22 -20.20
N TYR A 26 -7.02 -4.16 -18.90
CA TYR A 26 -6.87 -5.35 -18.06
C TYR A 26 -8.15 -5.66 -17.27
N GLU A 27 -8.46 -6.93 -17.11
CA GLU A 27 -9.50 -7.38 -16.17
C GLU A 27 -8.95 -7.24 -14.74
N ALA A 28 -9.60 -6.42 -13.91
CA ALA A 28 -9.13 -6.10 -12.57
C ALA A 28 -10.27 -6.10 -11.55
N PHE A 29 -9.98 -6.63 -10.37
CA PHE A 29 -10.91 -6.75 -9.23
C PHE A 29 -10.25 -6.26 -7.95
N ASP A 30 -11.00 -5.62 -7.08
CA ASP A 30 -10.54 -5.24 -5.77
C ASP A 30 -11.23 -6.03 -4.64
N TYR A 31 -10.52 -6.11 -3.51
CA TYR A 31 -10.87 -6.90 -2.34
C TYR A 31 -10.56 -6.10 -1.08
N ASP A 32 -11.55 -5.88 -0.25
CA ASP A 32 -11.39 -5.26 1.07
C ASP A 32 -12.53 -5.71 1.99
N ILE A 33 -12.35 -5.63 3.29
CA ILE A 33 -13.42 -5.84 4.26
C ILE A 33 -14.39 -4.64 4.29
N GLN A 34 -13.92 -3.47 3.83
CA GLN A 34 -14.68 -2.22 3.79
C GLN A 34 -15.16 -1.94 2.36
N ASN A 35 -16.28 -1.23 2.26
CA ASN A 35 -16.82 -0.74 0.99
C ASN A 35 -17.42 0.66 1.17
N ASN A 36 -16.66 1.57 1.78
CA ASN A 36 -17.13 2.91 2.10
C ASN A 36 -17.37 3.78 0.85
N PHE A 37 -16.77 3.41 -0.29
CA PHE A 37 -16.89 4.12 -1.56
C PHE A 37 -17.86 3.45 -2.54
N ASN A 38 -18.46 2.31 -2.19
CA ASN A 38 -19.27 1.46 -3.07
C ASN A 38 -18.55 1.01 -4.35
N GLU A 39 -17.23 0.88 -4.27
CA GLU A 39 -16.35 0.48 -5.37
C GLU A 39 -15.81 -0.94 -5.22
N THR A 40 -15.86 -1.53 -4.00
CA THR A 40 -15.27 -2.84 -3.72
C THR A 40 -16.05 -3.95 -4.40
N ASP A 41 -15.42 -4.68 -5.32
CA ASP A 41 -16.05 -5.81 -6.04
C ASP A 41 -16.25 -7.01 -5.11
N ASN A 42 -15.28 -7.29 -4.22
CA ASN A 42 -15.29 -8.44 -3.32
C ASN A 42 -15.10 -7.99 -1.86
N VAL A 43 -16.19 -7.95 -1.12
CA VAL A 43 -16.15 -7.62 0.32
C VAL A 43 -15.77 -8.87 1.11
N VAL A 44 -14.52 -8.94 1.58
CA VAL A 44 -13.94 -10.14 2.20
C VAL A 44 -12.91 -9.80 3.28
N ASP A 45 -12.84 -10.59 4.35
CA ASP A 45 -11.79 -10.48 5.36
C ASP A 45 -10.49 -11.10 4.85
N LEU A 46 -9.64 -10.29 4.22
CA LEU A 46 -8.37 -10.72 3.66
C LEU A 46 -7.42 -11.30 4.70
N PHE A 47 -7.49 -10.89 5.96
CA PHE A 47 -6.67 -11.49 7.01
C PHE A 47 -7.07 -12.93 7.29
N ASN A 48 -8.36 -13.22 7.29
CA ASN A 48 -8.86 -14.58 7.40
C ASN A 48 -8.47 -15.41 6.18
N GLU A 49 -8.62 -14.88 4.96
CA GLU A 49 -8.23 -15.56 3.73
C GLU A 49 -6.73 -15.90 3.69
N ILE A 50 -5.87 -14.98 4.16
CA ILE A 50 -4.42 -15.23 4.28
C ILE A 50 -4.14 -16.38 5.26
N GLU A 51 -4.78 -16.37 6.44
CA GLU A 51 -4.59 -17.43 7.43
C GLU A 51 -5.07 -18.80 6.88
N GLN A 52 -6.27 -18.86 6.30
CA GLN A 52 -6.82 -20.08 5.70
C GLN A 52 -5.89 -20.62 4.61
N GLY A 53 -5.49 -19.78 3.66
CA GLY A 53 -4.60 -20.18 2.56
C GLY A 53 -3.21 -20.59 3.04
N TYR A 54 -2.66 -19.94 4.06
CA TYR A 54 -1.37 -20.31 4.65
C TYR A 54 -1.43 -21.67 5.33
N GLU A 55 -2.53 -22.02 6.00
CA GLU A 55 -2.80 -23.30 6.63
C GLU A 55 -3.18 -24.41 5.63
N GLY A 56 -3.29 -24.12 4.34
CA GLY A 56 -3.68 -25.07 3.30
C GLY A 56 -5.18 -25.34 3.25
N LYS A 57 -5.99 -24.49 3.85
CA LYS A 57 -7.45 -24.49 3.75
C LYS A 57 -7.90 -23.72 2.52
N SER A 58 -9.17 -23.93 2.11
CA SER A 58 -9.74 -23.17 0.98
C SER A 58 -9.76 -21.67 1.25
N SER A 59 -9.33 -20.88 0.26
CA SER A 59 -9.24 -19.44 0.31
C SER A 59 -9.36 -18.82 -1.08
N ILE A 60 -9.54 -17.49 -1.17
CA ILE A 60 -9.55 -16.77 -2.46
C ILE A 60 -8.29 -17.01 -3.28
N PHE A 61 -7.16 -17.30 -2.63
CA PHE A 61 -5.87 -17.55 -3.29
C PHE A 61 -5.82 -18.86 -4.07
N ASP A 62 -6.81 -19.74 -3.95
CA ASP A 62 -6.91 -20.96 -4.75
C ASP A 62 -7.36 -20.65 -6.19
N ASN A 63 -8.02 -19.51 -6.40
CA ASN A 63 -8.51 -19.07 -7.69
C ASN A 63 -7.56 -18.07 -8.39
N ILE A 64 -6.40 -17.79 -7.80
CA ILE A 64 -5.39 -16.88 -8.36
C ILE A 64 -4.29 -17.72 -9.00
N SER A 65 -4.07 -17.50 -10.30
CA SER A 65 -3.09 -18.23 -11.10
C SER A 65 -1.73 -17.49 -11.16
N GLN A 66 -0.71 -18.19 -11.68
CA GLN A 66 0.59 -17.57 -11.96
C GLN A 66 0.55 -16.52 -13.11
N ASP A 67 -0.50 -16.52 -13.93
CA ASP A 67 -0.71 -15.55 -15.00
C ASP A 67 -1.36 -14.25 -14.50
N ASP A 68 -1.93 -14.30 -13.29
CA ASP A 68 -2.53 -13.15 -12.62
C ASP A 68 -1.47 -12.28 -11.93
N LEU A 69 -1.85 -11.08 -11.56
CA LEU A 69 -1.03 -10.16 -10.74
C LEU A 69 -1.81 -9.78 -9.49
N VAL A 70 -1.21 -9.94 -8.34
CA VAL A 70 -1.71 -9.42 -7.06
C VAL A 70 -0.95 -8.16 -6.68
N ILE A 71 -1.68 -7.09 -6.36
CA ILE A 71 -1.11 -5.87 -5.77
C ILE A 71 -1.81 -5.65 -4.43
N ALA A 72 -1.05 -5.58 -3.35
CA ALA A 72 -1.58 -5.44 -2.01
C ALA A 72 -1.16 -4.10 -1.38
N PHE A 73 -2.14 -3.28 -1.02
CA PHE A 73 -1.97 -2.06 -0.22
C PHE A 73 -2.03 -2.43 1.27
N TYR A 74 -1.04 -3.21 1.67
CA TYR A 74 -1.07 -3.86 2.98
C TYR A 74 -1.15 -2.85 4.13
N PRO A 75 -2.04 -3.01 5.12
CA PRO A 75 -2.26 -2.04 6.18
C PRO A 75 -0.97 -1.65 6.91
N CYS A 76 -0.57 -0.38 6.77
CA CYS A 76 0.67 0.16 7.30
C CYS A 76 0.56 0.68 8.74
N ILE A 77 -0.61 0.55 9.39
CA ILE A 77 -0.95 1.16 10.67
C ILE A 77 0.08 0.88 11.79
N TYR A 78 0.81 -0.25 11.71
CA TYR A 78 1.83 -0.62 12.69
C TYR A 78 3.26 -0.52 12.14
N PHE A 79 3.45 -0.16 10.85
CA PHE A 79 4.74 -0.18 10.18
C PHE A 79 5.26 1.19 9.77
N CYS A 80 4.40 2.17 9.55
CA CYS A 80 4.81 3.50 9.10
C CYS A 80 5.57 4.29 10.20
N ALA A 81 6.32 5.31 9.80
CA ALA A 81 7.11 6.14 10.71
C ALA A 81 6.27 6.77 11.84
N THR A 82 5.06 7.23 11.53
CA THR A 82 4.16 7.80 12.54
C THR A 82 3.72 6.79 13.59
N SER A 83 3.60 5.52 13.24
CA SER A 83 3.26 4.46 14.19
C SER A 83 4.42 4.12 15.12
N GLN A 84 5.68 4.37 14.72
CA GLN A 84 6.84 4.22 15.61
C GLN A 84 6.76 5.17 16.80
N MET A 85 6.28 6.41 16.57
CA MET A 85 6.10 7.39 17.63
C MET A 85 5.14 6.91 18.73
N ALA A 86 4.24 5.98 18.41
CA ALA A 86 3.32 5.38 19.37
C ALA A 86 4.01 4.45 20.38
N PHE A 87 5.27 4.08 20.16
CA PHE A 87 6.11 3.31 21.08
C PHE A 87 7.04 4.19 21.92
N TYR A 88 7.12 5.48 21.65
CA TYR A 88 7.94 6.42 22.40
C TYR A 88 7.20 6.93 23.64
N MET A 89 7.22 6.13 24.73
CA MET A 89 6.48 6.44 25.97
C MET A 89 7.00 7.69 26.71
N THR A 90 8.13 8.25 26.27
CA THR A 90 8.66 9.53 26.74
C THR A 90 8.03 10.73 26.02
N TYR A 91 7.26 10.50 24.94
CA TYR A 91 6.61 11.57 24.19
C TYR A 91 5.55 12.28 25.01
N ILE A 92 5.29 13.57 24.65
CA ILE A 92 4.37 14.44 25.39
C ILE A 92 2.97 13.81 25.56
N ASN A 93 2.53 13.05 24.58
CA ASN A 93 1.21 12.40 24.58
C ASN A 93 1.05 11.32 25.66
N TYR A 94 2.15 10.85 26.25
CA TYR A 94 2.15 9.79 27.28
C TYR A 94 2.63 10.29 28.63
N ARG A 95 2.84 11.62 28.81
CA ARG A 95 3.33 12.19 30.07
C ARG A 95 2.36 12.00 31.24
N CYS A 96 1.05 11.94 30.95
CA CYS A 96 0.02 11.72 31.96
C CYS A 96 -0.12 10.25 32.39
N LEU A 97 0.46 9.30 31.64
CA LEU A 97 0.41 7.89 32.00
C LEU A 97 1.46 7.56 33.06
N ASN A 98 1.06 6.79 34.05
CA ASN A 98 2.00 6.17 34.99
C ASN A 98 2.78 5.00 34.34
N ASN A 99 3.78 4.44 35.01
CA ASN A 99 4.63 3.40 34.44
C ASN A 99 3.87 2.11 34.11
N GLU A 100 2.89 1.73 34.93
CA GLU A 100 2.07 0.54 34.69
C GLU A 100 1.21 0.69 33.42
N GLU A 101 0.59 1.85 33.27
CA GLU A 101 -0.20 2.17 32.06
C GLU A 101 0.67 2.20 30.79
N LYS A 102 1.91 2.74 30.89
CA LYS A 102 2.87 2.71 29.78
C LYS A 102 3.25 1.29 29.41
N ILE A 103 3.54 0.43 30.38
CA ILE A 103 3.87 -0.98 30.15
C ILE A 103 2.70 -1.68 29.44
N LYS A 104 1.48 -1.57 29.97
CA LYS A 104 0.28 -2.15 29.34
C LYS A 104 0.09 -1.65 27.90
N THR A 105 0.32 -0.37 27.67
CA THR A 105 0.19 0.25 26.33
C THR A 105 1.24 -0.30 25.36
N ILE A 106 2.50 -0.43 25.77
CA ILE A 106 3.57 -1.00 24.93
C ILE A 106 3.26 -2.45 24.60
N LEU A 107 2.91 -3.28 25.59
CA LEU A 107 2.61 -4.70 25.37
C LEU A 107 1.46 -4.86 24.37
N LYS A 108 0.32 -4.17 24.58
CA LYS A 108 -0.81 -4.22 23.66
C LYS A 108 -0.42 -3.84 22.23
N ARG A 109 0.42 -2.82 22.04
CA ARG A 109 0.87 -2.37 20.71
C ARG A 109 1.85 -3.35 20.07
N SER A 110 2.74 -3.93 20.88
CA SER A 110 3.69 -4.94 20.41
C SER A 110 2.97 -6.19 19.92
N ASP A 111 1.96 -6.66 20.66
CA ASP A 111 1.14 -7.80 20.27
C ASP A 111 0.41 -7.52 18.94
N LYS A 112 -0.20 -6.33 18.81
CA LYS A 112 -0.88 -5.94 17.58
C LYS A 112 0.10 -5.80 16.40
N ARG A 113 1.29 -5.22 16.59
CA ARG A 113 2.31 -5.16 15.54
C ARG A 113 2.73 -6.57 15.12
N LYS A 114 2.98 -7.45 16.09
CA LYS A 114 3.32 -8.84 15.82
C LYS A 114 2.24 -9.55 15.03
N GLU A 115 0.97 -9.40 15.39
CA GLU A 115 -0.18 -9.97 14.68
C GLU A 115 -0.20 -9.54 13.20
N TYR A 116 -0.05 -8.25 12.91
CA TYR A 116 -0.03 -7.74 11.53
C TYR A 116 1.22 -8.19 10.76
N TYR A 117 2.36 -8.22 11.44
CA TYR A 117 3.60 -8.67 10.83
C TYR A 117 3.59 -10.17 10.50
N ASP A 118 3.12 -11.01 11.42
CA ASP A 118 3.00 -12.46 11.20
C ASP A 118 2.09 -12.74 9.98
N ARG A 119 0.96 -12.03 9.86
CA ARG A 119 0.07 -12.14 8.69
C ARG A 119 0.72 -11.68 7.39
N LEU A 120 1.50 -10.60 7.42
CA LEU A 120 2.26 -10.14 6.26
C LEU A 120 3.25 -11.22 5.79
N ILE A 121 3.99 -11.82 6.71
CA ILE A 121 4.95 -12.88 6.40
C ILE A 121 4.25 -14.14 5.89
N LYS A 122 3.13 -14.53 6.49
CA LYS A 122 2.30 -15.65 6.01
C LYS A 122 1.78 -15.38 4.59
N PHE A 123 1.35 -14.16 4.31
CA PHE A 123 0.90 -13.75 2.98
C PHE A 123 2.01 -13.88 1.94
N CYS A 124 3.21 -13.38 2.22
CA CYS A 124 4.37 -13.58 1.35
C CYS A 124 4.65 -15.07 1.13
N GLY A 125 4.67 -15.86 2.21
CA GLY A 125 4.92 -17.30 2.14
C GLY A 125 3.86 -18.06 1.34
N LEU A 126 2.59 -17.67 1.45
CA LEU A 126 1.49 -18.22 0.67
C LEU A 126 1.67 -17.95 -0.83
N CYS A 127 1.93 -16.69 -1.21
CA CYS A 127 2.14 -16.30 -2.60
C CYS A 127 3.39 -16.94 -3.21
N LEU A 128 4.48 -17.06 -2.44
CA LEU A 128 5.69 -17.76 -2.88
C LEU A 128 5.41 -19.26 -3.16
N ARG A 129 4.73 -19.95 -2.25
CA ARG A 129 4.40 -21.38 -2.42
C ARG A 129 3.48 -21.65 -3.61
N LYS A 130 2.53 -20.75 -3.87
CA LYS A 130 1.58 -20.86 -5.00
C LYS A 130 2.12 -20.26 -6.30
N ASN A 131 3.34 -19.72 -6.31
CA ASN A 131 3.93 -19.01 -7.43
C ASN A 131 3.04 -17.85 -7.94
N ILE A 132 2.32 -17.19 -7.03
CA ILE A 132 1.50 -16.00 -7.32
C ILE A 132 2.42 -14.79 -7.43
N ARG A 133 2.30 -14.00 -8.51
CA ARG A 133 2.99 -12.72 -8.68
C ARG A 133 2.38 -11.71 -7.74
N LEU A 134 3.19 -11.17 -6.81
CA LEU A 134 2.73 -10.27 -5.76
C LEU A 134 3.57 -9.00 -5.72
N ILE A 135 2.91 -7.86 -5.61
CA ILE A 135 3.52 -6.56 -5.31
C ILE A 135 2.90 -6.06 -4.00
N ILE A 136 3.72 -5.74 -3.01
CA ILE A 136 3.24 -5.15 -1.74
C ILE A 136 3.65 -3.70 -1.68
N GLU A 137 2.68 -2.80 -1.45
CA GLU A 137 2.88 -1.39 -1.19
C GLU A 137 2.99 -1.14 0.32
N ASN A 138 3.96 -0.30 0.72
CA ASN A 138 3.98 0.24 2.08
C ASN A 138 4.71 1.58 2.13
N PRO A 139 4.34 2.53 3.02
CA PRO A 139 5.07 3.78 3.20
C PRO A 139 6.55 3.55 3.51
N TRP A 140 7.41 4.43 3.03
CA TRP A 140 8.84 4.30 3.16
C TRP A 140 9.48 5.49 3.89
N SER A 141 10.37 5.21 4.83
CA SER A 141 11.30 6.17 5.45
C SER A 141 12.34 5.41 6.27
N GLU A 142 13.34 6.14 6.78
CA GLU A 142 14.36 5.58 7.67
C GLU A 142 13.78 4.95 8.94
N GLN A 143 12.60 5.38 9.37
CA GLN A 143 11.94 4.96 10.60
C GLN A 143 10.82 3.94 10.39
N THR A 144 10.59 3.46 9.17
CA THR A 144 9.57 2.43 8.95
C THR A 144 10.02 1.08 9.51
N TYR A 145 9.08 0.38 10.15
CA TYR A 145 9.39 -0.93 10.76
C TYR A 145 9.88 -1.94 9.73
N LEU A 146 9.29 -1.96 8.55
CA LEU A 146 9.64 -2.91 7.49
C LEU A 146 11.03 -2.67 6.91
N LYS A 147 11.61 -1.46 7.04
CA LYS A 147 12.98 -1.20 6.55
C LYS A 147 14.02 -2.13 7.20
N ALA A 148 13.89 -2.37 8.50
CA ALA A 148 14.84 -3.20 9.25
C ALA A 148 14.37 -4.63 9.46
N ASN A 149 13.06 -4.91 9.33
CA ASN A 149 12.47 -6.16 9.79
C ASN A 149 11.79 -6.96 8.67
N PHE A 150 11.78 -6.48 7.41
CA PHE A 150 11.16 -7.24 6.34
C PHE A 150 12.14 -8.25 5.73
N ILE A 151 11.60 -9.28 5.06
CA ILE A 151 12.37 -10.41 4.50
C ILE A 151 13.24 -10.03 3.30
N LYS A 152 13.01 -8.86 2.70
CA LYS A 152 13.83 -8.31 1.60
C LYS A 152 13.80 -6.79 1.59
N THR A 153 14.75 -6.18 0.90
CA THR A 153 14.71 -4.76 0.57
C THR A 153 13.66 -4.49 -0.52
N PRO A 154 13.08 -3.27 -0.58
CA PRO A 154 12.15 -2.93 -1.66
C PRO A 154 12.85 -2.97 -3.03
N ASP A 155 12.13 -3.43 -4.04
CA ASP A 155 12.61 -3.44 -5.42
C ASP A 155 12.47 -2.05 -6.07
N VAL A 156 11.43 -1.32 -5.68
CA VAL A 156 11.16 0.06 -6.10
C VAL A 156 10.88 0.93 -4.89
N VAL A 157 11.48 2.11 -4.85
CA VAL A 157 11.14 3.16 -3.89
C VAL A 157 10.79 4.44 -4.65
N ASP A 158 9.52 4.81 -4.64
CA ASP A 158 9.09 6.11 -5.14
C ASP A 158 9.25 7.16 -4.03
N MET A 159 10.30 7.94 -4.09
CA MET A 159 10.62 8.97 -3.08
C MET A 159 9.72 10.19 -3.17
N ASN A 160 9.02 10.39 -4.28
CA ASN A 160 8.15 11.54 -4.48
C ASN A 160 7.00 11.25 -5.45
N ARG A 161 5.91 10.71 -4.93
CA ARG A 161 4.70 10.37 -5.68
C ARG A 161 4.12 11.55 -6.48
N MET A 162 4.34 12.79 -6.02
CA MET A 162 3.90 13.98 -6.76
C MET A 162 4.49 14.07 -8.17
N ARG A 163 5.70 13.53 -8.39
CA ARG A 163 6.30 13.48 -9.73
C ARG A 163 5.51 12.63 -10.72
N ARG A 164 4.61 11.79 -10.21
CA ARG A 164 3.70 10.95 -11.01
C ARG A 164 2.23 11.34 -10.85
N GLY A 165 1.97 12.61 -10.46
CA GLY A 165 0.62 13.15 -10.41
C GLY A 165 -0.15 12.85 -9.13
N ASP A 166 0.51 12.54 -8.00
CA ASP A 166 -0.18 12.46 -6.71
C ASP A 166 -0.25 13.82 -6.02
N TYR A 167 -1.15 13.92 -5.05
CA TYR A 167 -1.29 15.08 -4.18
C TYR A 167 -0.26 15.14 -3.05
N PHE A 168 0.45 14.04 -2.79
CA PHE A 168 1.35 13.90 -1.65
C PHE A 168 2.74 13.47 -2.09
N LYS A 169 3.76 14.05 -1.45
CA LYS A 169 5.14 13.57 -1.60
C LYS A 169 5.38 12.17 -1.04
N LYS A 170 4.50 11.61 -0.27
CA LYS A 170 4.54 10.36 0.51
C LYS A 170 5.48 9.30 -0.08
N PRO A 171 6.73 9.17 0.41
CA PRO A 171 7.64 8.13 -0.07
C PRO A 171 7.03 6.75 0.16
N THR A 172 7.13 5.89 -0.85
CA THR A 172 6.45 4.59 -0.87
C THR A 172 7.38 3.52 -1.42
N ALA A 173 7.43 2.39 -0.75
CA ALA A 173 8.18 1.20 -1.16
C ALA A 173 7.25 0.16 -1.77
N TYR A 174 7.78 -0.55 -2.76
CA TYR A 174 7.12 -1.68 -3.43
C TYR A 174 8.05 -2.88 -3.41
N PHE A 175 7.51 -4.02 -2.94
CA PHE A 175 8.21 -5.28 -2.81
C PHE A 175 7.59 -6.27 -3.78
N TYR A 176 8.40 -6.81 -4.70
CA TYR A 176 7.96 -7.73 -5.73
C TYR A 176 8.33 -9.17 -5.37
N PHE A 177 7.42 -10.10 -5.56
CA PHE A 177 7.60 -11.53 -5.35
C PHE A 177 7.10 -12.30 -6.58
N ASN A 178 7.88 -13.25 -7.07
CA ASN A 178 7.61 -14.03 -8.29
C ASN A 178 7.41 -13.16 -9.55
N CYS A 179 7.84 -11.92 -9.52
CA CYS A 179 7.85 -10.98 -10.64
C CYS A 179 8.88 -9.89 -10.39
N GLU A 180 9.23 -9.16 -11.47
CA GLU A 180 10.20 -8.07 -11.43
C GLU A 180 9.56 -6.76 -11.84
N PRO A 181 9.99 -5.62 -11.29
CA PRO A 181 9.52 -4.31 -11.72
C PRO A 181 9.97 -4.01 -13.16
N THR A 182 9.20 -3.17 -13.81
CA THR A 182 9.67 -2.42 -14.99
C THR A 182 10.05 -1.01 -14.54
N TYR A 183 10.69 -0.24 -15.43
CA TYR A 183 11.11 1.12 -15.11
C TYR A 183 10.71 2.04 -16.25
N GLY A 184 9.97 3.08 -15.93
CA GLY A 184 9.51 4.12 -16.84
C GLY A 184 9.60 5.51 -16.20
N GLU A 185 9.28 6.53 -16.96
CA GLU A 185 9.40 7.93 -16.56
C GLU A 185 8.12 8.72 -16.89
N SER A 186 6.96 8.16 -16.52
CA SER A 186 5.66 8.83 -16.68
C SER A 186 5.52 9.97 -15.67
N TYR A 187 6.30 11.02 -15.83
CA TYR A 187 6.30 12.17 -14.93
C TYR A 187 5.15 13.13 -15.24
N GLN A 188 4.50 13.60 -14.16
CA GLN A 188 3.41 14.55 -14.20
C GLN A 188 3.41 15.37 -12.91
N ASN A 189 3.60 16.70 -13.00
CA ASN A 189 3.71 17.59 -11.83
C ASN A 189 2.60 18.68 -11.82
N ASP A 190 1.39 18.34 -12.25
CA ASP A 190 0.26 19.26 -12.41
C ASP A 190 -0.68 19.30 -11.18
N LYS A 191 -0.38 18.54 -10.14
CA LYS A 191 -1.20 18.51 -8.92
C LYS A 191 -0.70 19.49 -7.87
N GLU A 192 -1.64 20.20 -7.25
CA GLU A 192 -1.37 21.00 -6.08
C GLU A 192 -1.08 20.12 -4.87
N GLN A 193 0.01 20.41 -4.15
CA GLN A 193 0.37 19.64 -2.96
C GLN A 193 -0.65 19.81 -1.83
N LYS A 194 -1.26 18.73 -1.40
CA LYS A 194 -2.06 18.71 -0.18
C LYS A 194 -1.17 18.61 1.06
N ILE A 195 -1.46 19.42 2.06
CA ILE A 195 -0.70 19.44 3.33
C ILE A 195 -1.26 18.37 4.25
N ILE A 196 -0.44 17.36 4.56
CA ILE A 196 -0.83 16.20 5.41
C ILE A 196 -1.03 16.62 6.87
N MET A 197 -0.13 17.46 7.41
CA MET A 197 -0.21 17.94 8.79
C MET A 197 0.14 19.43 8.83
N LYS A 198 -0.66 20.22 9.52
CA LYS A 198 -0.28 21.60 9.79
C LYS A 198 0.71 21.67 10.94
N SER A 199 1.70 22.55 10.82
CA SER A 199 2.62 22.90 11.90
C SER A 199 1.87 23.53 13.08
N LYS A 200 2.47 23.44 14.28
CA LYS A 200 1.97 24.08 15.51
C LYS A 200 1.45 25.51 15.24
N GLY A 201 0.20 25.77 15.60
CA GLY A 201 -0.45 27.10 15.47
C GLY A 201 -1.38 27.29 14.25
N GLY A 202 -1.53 26.29 13.39
CA GLY A 202 -2.51 26.38 12.29
C GLY A 202 -3.96 26.13 12.74
N ILE A 203 -4.87 27.04 12.37
CA ILE A 203 -6.29 27.02 12.74
C ILE A 203 -7.07 25.91 12.00
N LYS A 204 -6.54 25.35 10.91
CA LYS A 204 -7.21 24.31 10.14
C LYS A 204 -6.72 22.92 10.55
N ALA A 205 -7.64 22.00 10.84
CA ALA A 205 -7.33 20.59 11.05
C ALA A 205 -6.56 20.02 9.85
N GLY A 206 -5.58 19.17 10.11
CA GLY A 206 -4.93 18.38 9.06
C GLY A 206 -5.94 17.40 8.45
N LEU A 207 -5.58 16.79 7.31
CA LEU A 207 -6.38 15.75 6.67
C LEU A 207 -6.56 14.56 7.63
N CYS A 208 -7.75 13.94 7.61
CA CYS A 208 -8.01 12.74 8.37
C CYS A 208 -7.15 11.55 7.85
N SER A 209 -7.17 10.43 8.56
CA SER A 209 -6.40 9.24 8.19
C SER A 209 -6.81 8.70 6.82
N GLU A 210 -8.09 8.73 6.54
CA GLU A 210 -8.69 8.25 5.29
C GLU A 210 -8.23 9.12 4.11
N ASP A 211 -8.39 10.45 4.20
CA ASP A 211 -7.92 11.39 3.16
C ASP A 211 -6.42 11.24 2.86
N ARG A 212 -5.62 10.94 3.88
CA ARG A 212 -4.17 10.73 3.72
C ARG A 212 -3.82 9.39 3.05
N SER A 213 -4.73 8.43 3.06
CA SER A 213 -4.54 7.15 2.39
C SER A 213 -4.92 7.19 0.91
N MET A 214 -5.76 8.14 0.52
CA MET A 214 -6.20 8.30 -0.87
C MET A 214 -5.03 8.51 -1.83
N ILE A 215 -5.13 7.88 -2.98
CA ILE A 215 -4.16 7.94 -4.08
C ILE A 215 -4.86 8.57 -5.28
N SER A 216 -4.17 9.42 -6.04
CA SER A 216 -4.77 9.99 -7.26
C SER A 216 -4.82 8.95 -8.39
N HIS A 217 -5.82 9.06 -9.25
CA HIS A 217 -5.92 8.22 -10.46
C HIS A 217 -4.71 8.40 -11.39
N ASP A 218 -4.21 9.64 -11.53
CA ASP A 218 -3.03 9.91 -12.36
C ASP A 218 -1.79 9.21 -11.82
N TYR A 219 -1.59 9.23 -10.48
CA TYR A 219 -0.50 8.48 -9.87
C TYR A 219 -0.64 6.98 -10.11
N ALA A 220 -1.82 6.42 -9.88
CA ALA A 220 -2.07 5.00 -10.09
C ALA A 220 -1.74 4.59 -11.53
N ARG A 221 -2.24 5.34 -12.52
CA ARG A 221 -1.97 5.11 -13.95
C ARG A 221 -0.48 5.19 -14.27
N ASN A 222 0.19 6.28 -13.87
CA ASN A 222 1.61 6.50 -14.15
C ASN A 222 2.49 5.44 -13.48
N TRP A 223 2.15 5.06 -12.24
CA TRP A 223 2.83 3.99 -11.52
C TRP A 223 2.67 2.63 -12.22
N ILE A 224 1.45 2.28 -12.66
CA ILE A 224 1.17 1.05 -13.41
C ILE A 224 2.01 1.02 -14.69
N CYS A 225 2.04 2.11 -15.45
CA CYS A 225 2.81 2.21 -16.68
C CYS A 225 4.31 2.04 -16.42
N ASP A 226 4.87 2.72 -15.40
CA ASP A 226 6.30 2.73 -15.13
C ASP A 226 6.79 1.41 -14.52
N PHE A 227 6.10 0.93 -13.48
CA PHE A 227 6.63 -0.11 -12.60
C PHE A 227 5.99 -1.49 -12.79
N VAL A 228 4.92 -1.57 -13.61
CA VAL A 228 4.27 -2.84 -13.92
C VAL A 228 4.37 -3.17 -15.41
N LEU A 229 3.97 -2.25 -16.29
CA LEU A 229 3.83 -2.54 -17.73
C LEU A 229 5.08 -2.21 -18.55
N GLY A 230 5.92 -1.29 -18.08
CA GLY A 230 7.07 -0.78 -18.84
C GLY A 230 6.65 -0.02 -20.09
N LYS A 231 5.50 0.64 -20.06
CA LYS A 231 4.97 1.42 -21.17
C LYS A 231 5.08 2.90 -20.82
N SER A 232 5.83 3.66 -21.62
CA SER A 232 5.74 5.12 -21.58
C SER A 232 4.31 5.51 -21.97
N GLN A 233 3.67 6.40 -21.19
CA GLN A 233 2.47 7.06 -21.71
C GLN A 233 2.89 8.06 -22.78
N ASP A 234 2.27 7.97 -23.94
CA ASP A 234 2.17 9.13 -24.84
C ASP A 234 1.28 10.15 -24.12
N LEU A 235 1.87 10.98 -23.26
CA LEU A 235 1.20 12.17 -22.76
C LEU A 235 0.78 12.97 -24.00
N PRO A 236 -0.48 13.42 -24.10
CA PRO A 236 -0.85 14.33 -25.17
C PRO A 236 0.14 15.48 -25.11
N GLN A 237 0.93 15.65 -26.17
CA GLN A 237 1.88 16.75 -26.27
C GLN A 237 1.09 18.03 -25.98
N GLN A 238 1.38 18.68 -24.84
CA GLN A 238 0.92 20.02 -24.63
C GLN A 238 1.48 20.82 -25.80
N LYS A 239 0.61 21.23 -26.71
CA LYS A 239 0.98 22.18 -27.74
C LYS A 239 1.44 23.42 -27.03
N LEU A 240 2.76 23.63 -27.02
CA LEU A 240 3.37 24.90 -26.67
C LEU A 240 2.94 25.88 -27.77
N PHE A 241 1.94 26.70 -27.43
CA PHE A 241 1.62 27.93 -28.14
C PHE A 241 1.73 29.09 -27.15
#